data_e78ff3582eebe8ee816c55cc4222e50a
#
_entry.id   e78ff3582eebe8ee816c55cc4222e50a
#
_cell.length_a   1.000
_cell.length_b   1.000
_cell.length_c   1.000
_cell.angle_alpha   90.00
_cell.angle_beta   90.00
_cell.angle_gamma   90.00
#
_symmetry.space_group_name_H-M   'P 1'
#
loop_
_entity.id
_entity.type
_entity.pdbx_description
1 polymer ?
#
loop_
_entity_poly.entity_id
_entity_poly.type
_entity_poly.pdbx_seq_one_letter_code
_entity_poly.pdbx_strand_id
1 'polypeptide(L)'
;MFKSVIFLWLICIFIFVFSSGCAKSRMGKVDLSGEATPNFLKAGTTTTHEVLEQIGEPFGYREKGDRSAMIYISFQEEYINLLFSQFRMEKAYRLDLIFQNDVLQKAEIKKEGWGFGANIDPQLIQLLAR
;
A
#
# COMPACT_ATOMS: atom_id res chain seq x y z
N MET A 1 11.02 10.51 53.55
CA MET A 1 10.97 11.49 52.44
C MET A 1 11.83 11.09 51.24
N PHE A 2 13.08 10.76 51.38
CA PHE A 2 13.95 10.38 50.25
C PHE A 2 13.50 9.12 49.50
N LYS A 3 13.00 8.10 50.18
CA LYS A 3 12.51 6.85 49.54
C LYS A 3 11.29 7.06 48.67
N SER A 4 10.39 7.98 49.01
CA SER A 4 9.20 8.31 48.22
C SER A 4 9.53 9.04 46.92
N VAL A 5 10.52 9.93 46.96
CA VAL A 5 10.94 10.69 45.81
C VAL A 5 11.64 9.78 44.76
N ILE A 6 12.46 8.85 45.23
CA ILE A 6 13.15 7.86 44.38
C ILE A 6 12.09 6.93 43.71
N PHE A 7 11.08 6.52 44.47
CA PHE A 7 10.02 5.67 43.95
C PHE A 7 9.17 6.38 42.89
N LEU A 8 8.87 7.67 43.06
CA LEU A 8 8.18 8.48 42.10
C LEU A 8 9.01 8.69 40.82
N TRP A 9 10.30 8.88 40.95
CA TRP A 9 11.24 8.99 39.84
C TRP A 9 11.31 7.69 39.02
N LEU A 10 11.36 6.55 39.66
CA LEU A 10 11.37 5.24 39.01
C LEU A 10 10.07 4.99 38.24
N ILE A 11 8.91 5.40 38.78
CA ILE A 11 7.62 5.28 38.10
C ILE A 11 7.57 6.20 36.87
N CYS A 12 8.06 7.42 36.96
CA CYS A 12 8.13 8.32 35.80
C CYS A 12 9.02 7.77 34.69
N ILE A 13 10.18 7.21 35.03
CA ILE A 13 11.09 6.60 34.06
C ILE A 13 10.42 5.38 33.42
N PHE A 14 9.70 4.57 34.20
CA PHE A 14 8.99 3.38 33.70
C PHE A 14 7.87 3.76 32.71
N ILE A 15 7.10 4.80 32.99
CA ILE A 15 6.05 5.33 32.09
C ILE A 15 6.66 5.86 30.78
N PHE A 16 7.81 6.52 30.85
CA PHE A 16 8.50 7.08 29.67
C PHE A 16 9.04 5.99 28.74
N VAL A 17 9.47 4.84 29.27
CA VAL A 17 10.02 3.73 28.48
C VAL A 17 8.92 2.96 27.73
N PHE A 18 7.67 2.96 28.24
CA PHE A 18 6.55 2.24 27.62
C PHE A 18 5.76 3.06 26.59
N SER A 19 6.07 4.34 26.39
CA SER A 19 5.44 5.18 25.35
C SER A 19 6.07 5.06 23.96
N SER A 20 6.73 3.92 23.66
CA SER A 20 7.24 3.62 22.32
C SER A 20 6.06 3.34 21.39
N GLY A 21 5.52 4.37 20.76
CA GLY A 21 4.43 4.26 19.80
C GLY A 21 4.95 3.90 18.41
N CYS A 22 4.34 2.90 17.77
CA CYS A 22 4.48 2.69 16.32
C CYS A 22 3.48 3.62 15.61
N ALA A 23 3.98 4.56 14.81
CA ALA A 23 3.14 5.34 13.92
C ALA A 23 3.14 4.71 12.53
N LYS A 24 1.93 4.47 11.98
CA LYS A 24 1.73 4.03 10.60
C LYS A 24 1.15 5.17 9.79
N SER A 25 1.80 5.52 8.70
CA SER A 25 1.29 6.45 7.71
C SER A 25 0.99 5.71 6.41
N ARG A 26 -0.10 6.08 5.74
CA ARG A 26 -0.58 5.44 4.52
C ARG A 26 -0.81 6.48 3.45
N MET A 27 -0.28 6.23 2.27
CA MET A 27 -0.55 7.00 1.06
C MET A 27 -1.22 6.10 0.01
N GLY A 28 -2.29 6.59 -0.60
CA GLY A 28 -3.05 5.89 -1.64
C GLY A 28 -4.52 5.77 -1.26
N LYS A 29 -5.38 5.69 -2.28
CA LYS A 29 -6.84 5.65 -2.11
C LYS A 29 -7.35 4.26 -1.69
N VAL A 30 -6.58 3.21 -1.93
CA VAL A 30 -6.94 1.83 -1.60
C VAL A 30 -5.91 1.20 -0.68
N ASP A 31 -6.39 0.41 0.27
CA ASP A 31 -5.54 -0.35 1.16
C ASP A 31 -5.14 -1.68 0.52
N LEU A 32 -3.91 -1.77 0.09
CA LEU A 32 -3.32 -2.98 -0.49
C LEU A 32 -2.45 -3.75 0.50
N SER A 33 -2.38 -3.30 1.75
CA SER A 33 -1.47 -3.88 2.76
C SER A 33 -1.80 -5.32 3.16
N GLY A 34 -3.05 -5.73 2.94
CA GLY A 34 -3.48 -7.10 3.19
C GLY A 34 -2.99 -8.12 2.17
N GLU A 35 -2.28 -7.70 1.12
CA GLU A 35 -1.84 -8.55 0.01
C GLU A 35 -3.00 -9.32 -0.67
N ALA A 36 -4.23 -8.99 -0.31
CA ALA A 36 -5.43 -9.59 -0.87
C ALA A 36 -6.11 -8.60 -1.83
N THR A 37 -6.46 -9.10 -3.00
CA THR A 37 -7.24 -8.33 -3.97
C THR A 37 -8.57 -7.90 -3.35
N PRO A 38 -8.96 -6.63 -3.46
CA PRO A 38 -10.25 -6.17 -2.97
C PRO A 38 -11.41 -7.04 -3.46
N ASN A 39 -12.33 -7.38 -2.58
CA ASN A 39 -13.40 -8.36 -2.85
C ASN A 39 -14.33 -7.98 -4.00
N PHE A 40 -14.45 -6.71 -4.34
CA PHE A 40 -15.28 -6.24 -5.45
C PHE A 40 -14.62 -6.48 -6.82
N LEU A 41 -13.28 -6.68 -6.87
CA LEU A 41 -12.56 -6.95 -8.10
C LEU A 41 -12.73 -8.41 -8.52
N LYS A 42 -13.69 -8.65 -9.39
CA LYS A 42 -13.99 -10.00 -9.90
C LYS A 42 -13.72 -10.05 -11.40
N ALA A 43 -12.81 -10.92 -11.80
CA ALA A 43 -12.56 -11.19 -13.22
C ALA A 43 -13.85 -11.65 -13.95
N GLY A 44 -14.05 -11.14 -15.13
CA GLY A 44 -15.22 -11.42 -15.95
C GLY A 44 -16.50 -10.64 -15.58
N THR A 45 -16.49 -9.84 -14.52
CA THR A 45 -17.68 -9.12 -14.04
C THR A 45 -17.44 -7.64 -13.81
N THR A 46 -16.37 -7.29 -13.08
CA THR A 46 -16.07 -5.90 -12.71
C THR A 46 -15.68 -5.08 -13.94
N THR A 47 -16.28 -3.91 -14.07
CA THR A 47 -16.01 -2.99 -15.18
C THR A 47 -14.99 -1.90 -14.79
N THR A 48 -14.38 -1.26 -15.80
CA THR A 48 -13.50 -0.11 -15.62
C THR A 48 -14.20 1.00 -14.81
N HIS A 49 -15.47 1.25 -15.10
CA HIS A 49 -16.27 2.28 -14.44
C HIS A 49 -16.45 1.97 -12.94
N GLU A 50 -16.77 0.74 -12.58
CA GLU A 50 -16.90 0.33 -11.18
C GLU A 50 -15.58 0.50 -10.41
N VAL A 51 -14.45 0.19 -11.04
CA VAL A 51 -13.14 0.40 -10.41
C VAL A 51 -12.88 1.88 -10.16
N LEU A 52 -13.16 2.74 -11.13
CA LEU A 52 -13.01 4.19 -10.98
C LEU A 52 -13.93 4.76 -9.89
N GLU A 53 -15.16 4.26 -9.76
CA GLU A 53 -16.06 4.67 -8.68
C GLU A 53 -15.58 4.24 -7.30
N GLN A 54 -15.09 3.00 -7.16
CA GLN A 54 -14.71 2.42 -5.87
C GLN A 54 -13.33 2.90 -5.39
N ILE A 55 -12.36 2.97 -6.28
CA ILE A 55 -10.97 3.30 -5.93
C ILE A 55 -10.61 4.73 -6.32
N GLY A 56 -11.24 5.25 -7.38
CA GLY A 56 -10.93 6.55 -7.97
C GLY A 56 -9.88 6.44 -9.07
N GLU A 57 -9.24 7.57 -9.40
CA GLU A 57 -8.26 7.63 -10.50
C GLU A 57 -7.03 6.77 -10.24
N PRO A 58 -6.58 5.97 -11.23
CA PRO A 58 -5.37 5.18 -11.14
C PRO A 58 -4.12 6.07 -11.18
N PHE A 59 -3.02 5.55 -10.68
CA PHE A 59 -1.69 6.17 -10.84
C PHE A 59 -1.24 6.15 -12.31
N GLY A 60 -1.53 5.06 -13.02
CA GLY A 60 -1.28 4.90 -14.45
C GLY A 60 -2.46 4.26 -15.14
N TYR A 61 -2.81 4.79 -16.32
CA TYR A 61 -3.83 4.25 -17.21
C TYR A 61 -3.29 4.19 -18.65
N ARG A 62 -3.56 3.09 -19.32
CA ARG A 62 -3.26 2.90 -20.74
C ARG A 62 -4.38 2.11 -21.40
N GLU A 63 -4.65 2.49 -22.64
CA GLU A 63 -5.63 1.83 -23.49
C GLU A 63 -5.02 1.57 -24.86
N LYS A 64 -5.26 0.38 -25.40
CA LYS A 64 -4.81 -0.04 -26.73
C LYS A 64 -5.84 -1.00 -27.35
N GLY A 65 -6.62 -0.47 -28.28
CA GLY A 65 -7.72 -1.22 -28.90
C GLY A 65 -8.82 -1.53 -27.89
N ASP A 66 -9.15 -2.82 -27.75
CA ASP A 66 -10.14 -3.34 -26.80
C ASP A 66 -9.60 -3.66 -25.41
N ARG A 67 -8.30 -3.39 -25.20
CA ARG A 67 -7.61 -3.68 -23.95
C ARG A 67 -7.20 -2.41 -23.22
N SER A 68 -7.35 -2.41 -21.90
CA SER A 68 -6.86 -1.35 -21.05
C SER A 68 -6.20 -1.89 -19.80
N ALA A 69 -5.34 -1.10 -19.21
CA ALA A 69 -4.67 -1.40 -17.97
C ALA A 69 -4.72 -0.22 -17.01
N MET A 70 -4.92 -0.52 -15.73
CA MET A 70 -4.86 0.44 -14.63
C MET A 70 -3.84 -0.02 -13.61
N ILE A 71 -3.08 0.93 -13.07
CA ILE A 71 -2.10 0.71 -12.01
C ILE A 71 -2.45 1.58 -10.84
N TYR A 72 -2.62 0.97 -9.68
CA TYR A 72 -2.77 1.65 -8.40
C TYR A 72 -1.56 1.36 -7.53
N ILE A 73 -1.10 2.36 -6.78
CA ILE A 73 0.03 2.24 -5.89
C ILE A 73 -0.41 2.68 -4.50
N SER A 74 -0.04 1.90 -3.50
CA SER A 74 -0.23 2.23 -2.09
C SER A 74 1.11 2.17 -1.38
N PHE A 75 1.45 3.24 -0.67
CA PHE A 75 2.64 3.31 0.16
C PHE A 75 2.24 3.21 1.62
N GLN A 76 2.98 2.42 2.37
CA GLN A 76 2.90 2.37 3.82
C GLN A 76 4.24 2.74 4.42
N GLU A 77 4.21 3.70 5.31
CA GLU A 77 5.35 4.07 6.14
C GLU A 77 5.10 3.61 7.57
N GLU A 78 6.01 2.83 8.12
CA GLU A 78 6.02 2.44 9.53
C GLU A 78 7.21 3.09 10.21
N TYR A 79 6.95 3.83 11.27
CA TYR A 79 7.98 4.43 12.10
C TYR A 79 8.09 3.64 13.39
N ILE A 80 9.26 3.07 13.64
CA ILE A 80 9.57 2.35 14.87
C ILE A 80 10.47 3.27 15.72
N ASN A 81 9.95 3.71 16.86
CA ASN A 81 10.72 4.49 17.81
C ASN A 81 11.38 3.54 18.81
N LEU A 82 12.69 3.46 18.79
CA LEU A 82 13.49 2.69 19.73
C LEU A 82 14.36 3.68 20.53
N LEU A 83 13.98 3.90 21.81
CA LEU A 83 14.71 4.71 22.80
C LEU A 83 15.19 6.08 22.24
N PHE A 84 16.25 6.11 21.46
CA PHE A 84 16.86 7.33 20.91
C PHE A 84 16.96 7.33 19.39
N SER A 85 16.41 6.33 18.72
CA SER A 85 16.48 6.17 17.26
C SER A 85 15.13 5.92 16.69
N GLN A 86 14.84 6.61 15.58
CA GLN A 86 13.65 6.38 14.78
C GLN A 86 14.04 5.64 13.50
N PHE A 87 13.44 4.48 13.30
CA PHE A 87 13.63 3.72 12.07
C PHE A 87 12.38 3.87 11.21
N ARG A 88 12.59 4.21 9.94
CA ARG A 88 11.55 4.29 8.93
C ARG A 88 11.59 3.03 8.08
N MET A 89 10.47 2.33 8.01
CA MET A 89 10.26 1.22 7.09
C MET A 89 9.22 1.61 6.06
N GLU A 90 9.57 1.49 4.79
CA GLU A 90 8.66 1.75 3.67
C GLU A 90 8.26 0.43 3.02
N LYS A 91 6.97 0.29 2.76
CA LYS A 91 6.41 -0.81 1.98
C LYS A 91 5.56 -0.22 0.87
N ALA A 92 5.81 -0.64 -0.36
CA ALA A 92 5.01 -0.26 -1.51
C ALA A 92 4.25 -1.48 -2.02
N TYR A 93 2.99 -1.27 -2.34
CA TYR A 93 2.11 -2.28 -2.96
C TYR A 93 1.59 -1.71 -4.26
N ARG A 94 1.58 -2.54 -5.30
CA ARG A 94 1.04 -2.19 -6.61
C ARG A 94 -0.09 -3.14 -6.97
N LEU A 95 -1.22 -2.59 -7.37
CA LEU A 95 -2.33 -3.33 -7.92
C LEU A 95 -2.37 -3.10 -9.43
N ASP A 96 -2.17 -4.17 -10.18
CA ASP A 96 -2.23 -4.20 -11.64
C ASP A 96 -3.58 -4.77 -12.07
N LEU A 97 -4.34 -4.00 -12.84
CA LEU A 97 -5.63 -4.38 -13.40
C LEU A 97 -5.55 -4.41 -14.92
N ILE A 98 -5.99 -5.49 -15.53
CA ILE A 98 -6.07 -5.65 -16.99
C ILE A 98 -7.51 -5.89 -17.38
N PHE A 99 -8.01 -5.10 -18.31
CA PHE A 99 -9.36 -5.18 -18.86
C PHE A 99 -9.33 -5.56 -20.32
N GLN A 100 -10.39 -6.21 -20.77
CA GLN A 100 -10.68 -6.45 -22.17
C GLN A 100 -12.17 -6.18 -22.41
N ASN A 101 -12.49 -5.37 -23.42
CA ASN A 101 -13.84 -4.90 -23.69
C ASN A 101 -14.50 -4.31 -22.42
N ASP A 102 -13.74 -3.49 -21.69
CA ASP A 102 -14.16 -2.81 -20.45
C ASP A 102 -14.46 -3.73 -19.24
N VAL A 103 -14.19 -5.01 -19.36
CA VAL A 103 -14.38 -6.02 -18.31
C VAL A 103 -13.04 -6.51 -17.76
N LEU A 104 -12.91 -6.52 -16.43
CA LEU A 104 -11.72 -6.99 -15.74
C LEU A 104 -11.39 -8.44 -16.11
N GLN A 105 -10.18 -8.67 -16.58
CA GLN A 105 -9.66 -10.01 -16.88
C GLN A 105 -8.72 -10.50 -15.79
N LYS A 106 -7.88 -9.59 -15.28
CA LYS A 106 -6.86 -9.93 -14.29
C LYS A 106 -6.70 -8.81 -13.29
N ALA A 107 -6.60 -9.17 -12.01
CA ALA A 107 -6.21 -8.30 -10.93
C ALA A 107 -5.07 -8.97 -10.15
N GLU A 108 -3.97 -8.28 -9.96
CA GLU A 108 -2.79 -8.81 -9.27
C GLU A 108 -2.18 -7.77 -8.36
N ILE A 109 -1.96 -8.14 -7.09
CA ILE A 109 -1.24 -7.31 -6.13
C ILE A 109 0.21 -7.78 -6.07
N LYS A 110 1.13 -6.83 -6.20
CA LYS A 110 2.57 -7.04 -6.06
C LYS A 110 3.09 -6.20 -4.91
N LYS A 111 3.84 -6.85 -4.04
CA LYS A 111 4.64 -6.15 -3.04
C LYS A 111 5.94 -5.75 -3.71
N GLU A 112 6.12 -4.45 -3.85
CA GLU A 112 7.34 -3.87 -4.38
C GLU A 112 8.28 -3.57 -3.21
N GLY A 113 9.48 -4.18 -3.25
CA GLY A 113 10.59 -3.71 -2.45
C GLY A 113 11.13 -2.40 -3.02
N TRP A 114 12.24 -1.94 -2.52
CA TRP A 114 12.97 -0.80 -3.07
C TRP A 114 13.30 -1.03 -4.55
N GLY A 115 12.60 -0.34 -5.44
CA GLY A 115 12.81 -0.41 -6.88
C GLY A 115 11.53 -0.74 -7.64
N PHE A 116 10.82 0.28 -8.07
CA PHE A 116 9.73 0.12 -9.02
C PHE A 116 10.29 -0.44 -10.33
N GLY A 117 10.00 -1.68 -10.66
CA GLY A 117 10.28 -2.21 -11.99
C GLY A 117 10.75 -3.64 -12.12
N ALA A 118 11.07 -4.34 -11.03
CA ALA A 118 11.69 -5.65 -11.15
C ALA A 118 10.78 -6.79 -11.67
N ASN A 119 9.45 -6.64 -11.59
CA ASN A 119 8.50 -7.68 -12.01
C ASN A 119 7.22 -7.08 -12.62
N ILE A 120 7.36 -6.34 -13.72
CA ILE A 120 6.19 -5.87 -14.47
C ILE A 120 5.66 -7.04 -15.31
N ASP A 121 4.35 -7.29 -15.24
CA ASP A 121 3.68 -8.27 -16.08
C ASP A 121 3.98 -7.97 -17.57
N PRO A 122 4.44 -8.95 -18.38
CA PRO A 122 4.70 -8.74 -19.81
C PRO A 122 3.51 -8.17 -20.57
N GLN A 123 2.29 -8.50 -20.19
CA GLN A 123 1.08 -7.93 -20.80
C GLN A 123 0.92 -6.44 -20.48
N LEU A 124 1.26 -6.05 -19.25
CA LEU A 124 1.26 -4.66 -18.83
C LEU A 124 2.34 -3.87 -19.59
N ILE A 125 3.53 -4.45 -19.76
CA ILE A 125 4.62 -3.85 -20.55
C ILE A 125 4.16 -3.61 -21.98
N GLN A 126 3.51 -4.56 -22.62
CA GLN A 126 2.99 -4.40 -23.99
C GLN A 126 1.93 -3.31 -24.11
N LEU A 127 1.12 -3.12 -23.06
CA LEU A 127 0.13 -2.03 -23.02
C LEU A 127 0.77 -0.67 -22.71
N LEU A 128 1.83 -0.64 -21.94
CA LEU A 128 2.54 0.58 -21.54
C LEU A 128 3.58 1.01 -22.60
N ALA A 129 4.11 0.06 -23.39
CA ALA A 129 5.05 0.36 -24.47
C ALA A 129 4.31 1.10 -25.61
N ARG A 130 4.91 2.18 -26.05
CA ARG A 130 4.42 2.99 -27.18
C ARG A 130 4.59 2.26 -28.49
#